data_548030c083fcf7138cab2d491a265beb
#
_entry.id   548030c083fcf7138cab2d491a265beb
#
_cell.length_a   1.000
_cell.length_b   1.000
_cell.length_c   1.000
_cell.angle_alpha   90.00
_cell.angle_beta   90.00
_cell.angle_gamma   90.00
#
_symmetry.space_group_name_H-M   'P 1'
#
loop_
_entity.id
_entity.type
_entity.pdbx_description
1 polymer ?
#
loop_
_entity_poly.entity_id
_entity_poly.type
_entity_poly.pdbx_seq_one_letter_code
_entity_poly.pdbx_strand_id
1 'polypeptide(L)'
;MSGEPSVRLVQQSDYQFAIYYNEERDPIYGDEPPPLGRSQGATPSQFLLAGVANCLSDSLLFALRKFKQNPEPIETKASCEIGRNSENRLRILAIHVEIHIGVPGHTLENLDRVLAQFQDFCTVSSSVSLGIPVNVTVIDSDNTKLYPTN
;
A
#
# COMPACT_ATOMS: atom_id res chain seq x y z
N MET A 1 17.11 -16.67 -9.08
CA MET A 1 17.35 -16.60 -7.64
C MET A 1 16.96 -15.24 -7.11
N SER A 2 16.12 -15.22 -6.12
CA SER A 2 15.77 -13.95 -5.48
C SER A 2 16.88 -13.54 -4.53
N GLY A 3 17.68 -12.55 -4.91
CA GLY A 3 18.49 -11.82 -3.95
C GLY A 3 17.60 -10.98 -3.04
N GLU A 4 18.22 -10.22 -2.15
CA GLU A 4 17.49 -9.24 -1.36
C GLU A 4 16.85 -8.19 -2.28
N PRO A 5 15.60 -7.78 -2.03
CA PRO A 5 14.98 -6.72 -2.81
C PRO A 5 15.82 -5.44 -2.78
N SER A 6 16.02 -4.84 -3.93
CA SER A 6 16.81 -3.62 -4.06
C SER A 6 16.27 -2.72 -5.16
N VAL A 7 16.58 -1.43 -5.05
CA VAL A 7 16.30 -0.44 -6.08
C VAL A 7 17.55 0.42 -6.29
N ARG A 8 17.70 0.95 -7.50
CA ARG A 8 18.76 1.88 -7.84
C ARG A 8 18.14 3.18 -8.34
N LEU A 9 18.57 4.30 -7.78
CA LEU A 9 18.06 5.62 -8.13
C LEU A 9 19.13 6.44 -8.85
N VAL A 10 18.75 7.08 -9.94
CA VAL A 10 19.64 7.95 -10.71
C VAL A 10 18.96 9.31 -10.87
N GLN A 11 19.59 10.35 -10.35
CA GLN A 11 19.09 11.72 -10.51
C GLN A 11 19.01 12.07 -11.99
N GLN A 12 17.86 12.62 -12.39
CA GLN A 12 17.65 13.13 -13.74
C GLN A 12 17.88 14.65 -13.78
N SER A 13 17.12 15.39 -13.01
CA SER A 13 17.30 16.81 -12.78
C SER A 13 16.58 17.23 -11.51
N ASP A 14 17.17 18.13 -10.74
CA ASP A 14 16.60 18.63 -9.49
C ASP A 14 16.15 17.48 -8.57
N TYR A 15 14.85 17.38 -8.29
CA TYR A 15 14.27 16.35 -7.40
C TYR A 15 13.73 15.14 -8.15
N GLN A 16 13.91 15.10 -9.49
CA GLN A 16 13.47 13.95 -10.29
C GLN A 16 14.54 12.85 -10.30
N PHE A 17 14.13 11.64 -9.92
CA PHE A 17 14.97 10.45 -9.95
C PHE A 17 14.32 9.36 -10.79
N ALA A 18 15.10 8.70 -11.63
CA ALA A 18 14.71 7.45 -12.26
C ALA A 18 14.98 6.31 -11.26
N ILE A 19 13.98 5.48 -11.03
CA ILE A 19 14.03 4.39 -10.05
C ILE A 19 13.97 3.07 -10.80
N TYR A 20 15.06 2.34 -10.76
CA TYR A 20 15.20 1.03 -11.40
C TYR A 20 14.94 -0.06 -10.37
N TYR A 21 13.82 -0.74 -10.51
CA TYR A 21 13.47 -1.92 -9.70
C TYR A 21 13.85 -3.22 -10.42
N ASN A 22 14.11 -3.14 -11.73
CA ASN A 22 14.54 -4.23 -12.58
C ASN A 22 15.32 -3.61 -13.76
N GLU A 23 16.57 -4.01 -13.95
CA GLU A 23 17.45 -3.41 -14.97
C GLU A 23 17.00 -3.71 -16.41
N GLU A 24 16.12 -4.69 -16.60
CA GLU A 24 15.57 -5.03 -17.91
C GLU A 24 14.26 -4.30 -18.24
N ARG A 25 13.80 -3.44 -17.34
CA ARG A 25 12.54 -2.71 -17.48
C ARG A 25 12.77 -1.20 -17.43
N ASP A 26 11.83 -0.47 -18.02
CA ASP A 26 11.82 0.98 -17.91
C ASP A 26 11.69 1.39 -16.44
N PRO A 27 12.39 2.45 -16.02
CA PRO A 27 12.28 2.93 -14.66
C PRO A 27 10.93 3.57 -14.38
N ILE A 28 10.59 3.62 -13.10
CA ILE A 28 9.55 4.52 -12.61
C ILE A 28 10.22 5.78 -12.09
N TYR A 29 9.45 6.86 -11.95
CA TYR A 29 10.04 8.17 -11.60
C TYR A 29 9.51 8.66 -10.26
N GLY A 30 10.44 9.19 -9.45
CA GLY A 30 10.12 9.98 -8.27
C GLY A 30 10.37 11.44 -8.54
N ASP A 31 9.55 12.31 -7.95
CA ASP A 31 9.73 13.76 -8.03
C ASP A 31 8.99 14.41 -6.86
N GLU A 32 9.23 15.68 -6.67
CA GLU A 32 8.48 16.52 -5.73
C GLU A 32 7.56 17.45 -6.49
N PRO A 33 6.49 17.95 -5.86
CA PRO A 33 5.68 18.99 -6.48
C PRO A 33 6.41 20.34 -6.50
N PRO A 34 5.96 21.29 -7.33
CA PRO A 34 6.50 22.65 -7.29
C PRO A 34 6.36 23.26 -5.88
N PRO A 35 7.30 24.11 -5.41
CA PRO A 35 8.40 24.69 -6.18
C PRO A 35 9.68 23.85 -6.24
N LEU A 36 9.76 22.74 -5.50
CA LEU A 36 10.96 21.91 -5.45
C LEU A 36 11.17 21.13 -6.75
N GLY A 37 10.13 20.43 -7.18
CA GLY A 37 10.15 19.63 -8.38
C GLY A 37 9.12 20.10 -9.40
N ARG A 38 8.74 19.17 -10.30
CA ARG A 38 7.81 19.43 -11.40
C ARG A 38 6.66 18.42 -11.48
N SER A 39 6.46 17.63 -10.44
CA SER A 39 5.43 16.57 -10.39
C SER A 39 5.53 15.58 -11.56
N GLN A 40 6.74 15.21 -11.95
CA GLN A 40 6.99 14.25 -13.03
C GLN A 40 7.13 12.81 -12.53
N GLY A 41 6.74 12.56 -11.30
CA GLY A 41 6.77 11.25 -10.66
C GLY A 41 6.08 11.29 -9.32
N ALA A 42 5.99 10.12 -8.67
CA ALA A 42 5.43 10.03 -7.34
C ALA A 42 6.39 10.58 -6.29
N THR A 43 5.84 11.12 -5.21
CA THR A 43 6.64 11.58 -4.07
C THR A 43 7.13 10.39 -3.24
N PRO A 44 8.18 10.56 -2.40
CA PRO A 44 8.61 9.51 -1.48
C PRO A 44 7.49 8.97 -0.58
N SER A 45 6.63 9.85 -0.07
CA SER A 45 5.47 9.44 0.72
C SER A 45 4.51 8.56 -0.08
N GLN A 46 4.26 8.90 -1.34
CA GLN A 46 3.42 8.09 -2.22
C GLN A 46 4.03 6.71 -2.49
N PHE A 47 5.33 6.61 -2.63
CA PHE A 47 6.01 5.31 -2.77
C PHE A 47 5.83 4.44 -1.53
N LEU A 48 5.94 5.02 -0.35
CA LEU A 48 5.67 4.29 0.89
C LEU A 48 4.23 3.80 0.93
N LEU A 49 3.27 4.67 0.62
CA LEU A 49 1.85 4.32 0.57
C LEU A 49 1.59 3.20 -0.44
N ALA A 50 2.18 3.30 -1.63
CA ALA A 50 2.03 2.27 -2.66
C ALA A 50 2.55 0.92 -2.20
N GLY A 51 3.70 0.89 -1.52
CA GLY A 51 4.27 -0.34 -0.97
C GLY A 51 3.37 -0.98 0.08
N VAL A 52 2.87 -0.20 1.02
CA VAL A 52 1.95 -0.66 2.07
C VAL A 52 0.64 -1.17 1.46
N ALA A 53 0.03 -0.38 0.59
CA ALA A 53 -1.25 -0.72 -0.03
C ALA A 53 -1.16 -1.95 -0.94
N ASN A 54 -0.11 -2.05 -1.73
CA ASN A 54 0.12 -3.20 -2.62
C ASN A 54 0.28 -4.48 -1.79
N CYS A 55 1.10 -4.44 -0.75
CA CYS A 55 1.34 -5.60 0.10
C CYS A 55 0.06 -6.07 0.80
N LEU A 56 -0.74 -5.15 1.33
CA LEU A 56 -2.03 -5.49 1.96
C LEU A 56 -3.02 -6.09 0.95
N SER A 57 -3.08 -5.53 -0.25
CA SER A 57 -3.94 -6.05 -1.33
C SER A 57 -3.52 -7.46 -1.74
N ASP A 58 -2.22 -7.70 -1.88
CA ASP A 58 -1.66 -9.01 -2.19
C ASP A 58 -1.99 -10.03 -1.09
N SER A 59 -1.86 -9.63 0.17
CA SER A 59 -2.13 -10.50 1.32
C SER A 59 -3.59 -10.91 1.39
N LEU A 60 -4.51 -9.96 1.14
CA LEU A 60 -5.94 -10.26 1.11
C LEU A 60 -6.27 -11.21 -0.05
N LEU A 61 -5.75 -10.93 -1.24
CA LEU A 61 -5.95 -11.77 -2.41
C LEU A 61 -5.42 -13.19 -2.19
N PHE A 62 -4.20 -13.29 -1.66
CA PHE A 62 -3.58 -14.57 -1.35
C PHE A 62 -4.40 -15.38 -0.34
N ALA A 63 -4.85 -14.74 0.73
CA ALA A 63 -5.64 -15.40 1.77
C ALA A 63 -6.98 -15.92 1.24
N LEU A 64 -7.66 -15.12 0.39
CA LEU A 64 -8.92 -15.55 -0.23
C LEU A 64 -8.70 -16.68 -1.23
N ARG A 65 -7.63 -16.62 -2.03
CA ARG A 65 -7.30 -17.68 -2.99
C ARG A 65 -6.97 -19.02 -2.34
N LYS A 66 -6.46 -19.01 -1.12
CA LYS A 66 -6.28 -20.24 -0.33
C LYS A 66 -7.59 -21.01 -0.12
N PHE A 67 -8.70 -20.28 -0.02
CA PHE A 67 -10.04 -20.85 0.09
C PHE A 67 -10.75 -20.93 -1.27
N LYS A 68 -10.00 -20.79 -2.37
CA LYS A 68 -10.53 -20.82 -3.75
C LYS A 68 -11.58 -19.73 -4.00
N GLN A 69 -11.47 -18.61 -3.30
CA GLN A 69 -12.34 -17.45 -3.47
C GLN A 69 -11.67 -16.42 -4.36
N ASN A 70 -12.47 -15.70 -5.14
CA ASN A 70 -11.97 -14.65 -6.04
C ASN A 70 -12.63 -13.30 -5.73
N PRO A 71 -11.89 -12.34 -5.17
CA PRO A 71 -12.41 -11.01 -4.88
C PRO A 71 -12.24 -10.00 -6.02
N GLU A 72 -11.68 -10.42 -7.15
CA GLU A 72 -11.31 -9.49 -8.22
C GLU A 72 -12.53 -8.81 -8.87
N PRO A 73 -12.35 -7.57 -9.38
CA PRO A 73 -11.12 -6.77 -9.29
C PRO A 73 -10.98 -6.08 -7.93
N ILE A 74 -9.74 -5.89 -7.49
CA ILE A 74 -9.44 -5.14 -6.26
C ILE A 74 -8.97 -3.73 -6.62
N GLU A 75 -9.55 -2.72 -5.99
CA GLU A 75 -9.06 -1.34 -6.03
C GLU A 75 -8.70 -0.92 -4.62
N THR A 76 -7.49 -0.39 -4.43
CA THR A 76 -7.01 0.03 -3.12
C THR A 76 -6.63 1.50 -3.14
N LYS A 77 -7.07 2.24 -2.14
CA LYS A 77 -6.72 3.63 -1.91
C LYS A 77 -5.92 3.72 -0.62
N ALA A 78 -4.88 4.54 -0.63
CA ALA A 78 -4.08 4.79 0.56
C ALA A 78 -3.81 6.27 0.71
N SER A 79 -3.83 6.74 1.95
CA SER A 79 -3.49 8.11 2.32
C SER A 79 -2.72 8.11 3.62
N CYS A 80 -2.06 9.22 3.93
CA CYS A 80 -1.36 9.37 5.20
C CYS A 80 -1.61 10.74 5.79
N GLU A 81 -1.48 10.80 7.10
CA GLU A 81 -1.46 12.04 7.86
C GLU A 81 -0.01 12.45 8.05
N ILE A 82 0.30 13.68 7.66
CA ILE A 82 1.65 14.26 7.86
C ILE A 82 1.53 15.38 8.88
N GLY A 83 2.38 15.34 9.90
CA GLY A 83 2.40 16.35 10.95
C GLY A 83 3.78 16.43 11.59
N ARG A 84 3.90 17.28 12.60
CA ARG A 84 5.18 17.51 13.28
C ARG A 84 5.25 16.71 14.57
N ASN A 85 6.42 16.12 14.82
CA ASN A 85 6.70 15.46 16.09
C ASN A 85 7.12 16.49 17.17
N SER A 86 7.47 16.00 18.35
CA SER A 86 7.89 16.83 19.50
C SER A 86 9.13 17.69 19.20
N GLU A 87 9.94 17.32 18.21
CA GLU A 87 11.13 18.04 17.78
C GLU A 87 10.86 18.99 16.62
N ASN A 88 9.57 19.21 16.29
CA ASN A 88 9.12 20.07 15.19
C ASN A 88 9.58 19.57 13.81
N ARG A 89 9.73 18.26 13.63
CA ARG A 89 10.10 17.62 12.37
C ARG A 89 8.89 16.95 11.73
N LEU A 90 8.75 17.09 10.43
CA LEU A 90 7.67 16.44 9.68
C LEU A 90 7.83 14.92 9.73
N ARG A 91 6.72 14.25 9.98
CA ARG A 91 6.64 12.79 10.04
C ARG A 91 5.31 12.32 9.47
N ILE A 92 5.31 11.10 8.95
CA ILE A 92 4.06 10.41 8.65
C ILE A 92 3.53 9.88 9.98
N LEU A 93 2.36 10.35 10.38
CA LEU A 93 1.78 10.06 11.70
C LEU A 93 0.86 8.84 11.67
N ALA A 94 0.20 8.59 10.55
CA ALA A 94 -0.68 7.45 10.35
C ALA A 94 -0.87 7.18 8.86
N ILE A 95 -1.14 5.93 8.52
CA ILE A 95 -1.47 5.51 7.16
C ILE A 95 -2.86 4.88 7.17
N HIS A 96 -3.70 5.27 6.21
CA HIS A 96 -5.05 4.73 6.04
C HIS A 96 -5.14 4.02 4.70
N VAL A 97 -5.53 2.75 4.72
CA VAL A 97 -5.66 1.92 3.51
C VAL A 97 -7.09 1.41 3.42
N GLU A 98 -7.72 1.65 2.28
CA GLU A 98 -9.08 1.21 2.00
C GLU A 98 -9.04 0.28 0.79
N ILE A 99 -9.38 -0.99 1.01
CA ILE A 99 -9.38 -2.02 -0.01
C ILE A 99 -10.82 -2.28 -0.44
N HIS A 100 -11.10 -2.07 -1.72
CA HIS A 100 -12.39 -2.37 -2.32
C HIS A 100 -12.29 -3.68 -3.10
N ILE A 101 -13.05 -4.68 -2.69
CA ILE A 101 -13.14 -5.94 -3.44
C ILE A 101 -14.27 -5.86 -4.47
N GLY A 102 -14.14 -6.62 -5.56
CA GLY A 102 -15.02 -6.53 -6.73
C GLY A 102 -16.29 -7.36 -6.66
N VAL A 103 -16.57 -8.00 -5.52
CA VAL A 103 -17.73 -8.86 -5.32
C VAL A 103 -18.41 -8.56 -3.99
N PRO A 104 -19.70 -8.91 -3.84
CA PRO A 104 -20.35 -8.80 -2.52
C PRO A 104 -19.72 -9.76 -1.51
N GLY A 105 -19.54 -9.29 -0.27
CA GLY A 105 -18.89 -10.10 0.78
C GLY A 105 -19.63 -11.39 1.09
N HIS A 106 -20.97 -11.39 1.01
CA HIS A 106 -21.77 -12.59 1.28
C HIS A 106 -21.56 -13.72 0.27
N THR A 107 -20.95 -13.43 -0.89
CA THR A 107 -20.61 -14.46 -1.89
C THR A 107 -19.30 -15.18 -1.60
N LEU A 108 -18.53 -14.69 -0.63
CA LEU A 108 -17.22 -15.24 -0.30
C LEU A 108 -17.33 -16.16 0.93
N GLU A 109 -16.76 -17.34 0.80
CA GLU A 109 -16.67 -18.29 1.91
C GLU A 109 -15.45 -17.99 2.78
N ASN A 110 -15.54 -18.29 4.07
CA ASN A 110 -14.46 -18.11 5.05
C ASN A 110 -13.97 -16.65 5.19
N LEU A 111 -14.77 -15.68 4.80
CA LEU A 111 -14.38 -14.27 4.79
C LEU A 111 -13.96 -13.78 6.18
N ASP A 112 -14.73 -14.09 7.22
CA ASP A 112 -14.42 -13.66 8.59
C ASP A 112 -13.04 -14.17 9.04
N ARG A 113 -12.73 -15.40 8.71
CA ARG A 113 -11.44 -16.02 9.02
C ARG A 113 -10.29 -15.33 8.27
N VAL A 114 -10.50 -15.03 6.98
CA VAL A 114 -9.53 -14.32 6.18
C VAL A 114 -9.28 -12.92 6.72
N LEU A 115 -10.36 -12.18 7.01
CA LEU A 115 -10.25 -10.80 7.51
C LEU A 115 -9.57 -10.72 8.88
N ALA A 116 -9.69 -11.76 9.70
CA ALA A 116 -9.02 -11.81 11.00
C ALA A 116 -7.50 -12.00 10.90
N GLN A 117 -6.98 -12.49 9.78
CA GLN A 117 -5.60 -12.95 9.67
C GLN A 117 -4.78 -12.37 8.53
N PHE A 118 -5.40 -11.82 7.48
CA PHE A 118 -4.65 -11.48 6.27
C PHE A 118 -3.53 -10.46 6.50
N GLN A 119 -3.70 -9.54 7.44
CA GLN A 119 -2.69 -8.52 7.72
C GLN A 119 -1.41 -9.10 8.31
N ASP A 120 -1.50 -10.23 9.02
CA ASP A 120 -0.34 -10.87 9.64
C ASP A 120 0.67 -11.38 8.60
N PHE A 121 0.21 -11.60 7.37
CA PHE A 121 1.05 -12.08 6.28
C PHE A 121 1.64 -10.95 5.42
N CYS A 122 1.33 -9.71 5.74
CA CYS A 122 1.83 -8.55 5.00
C CYS A 122 3.17 -8.09 5.57
N THR A 123 4.26 -8.46 4.90
CA THR A 123 5.62 -8.12 5.33
C THR A 123 5.81 -6.61 5.46
N VAL A 124 5.39 -5.84 4.46
CA VAL A 124 5.63 -4.40 4.43
C VAL A 124 4.80 -3.68 5.49
N SER A 125 3.48 -3.91 5.53
CA SER A 125 2.63 -3.18 6.50
C SER A 125 2.94 -3.57 7.94
N SER A 126 3.25 -4.85 8.20
CA SER A 126 3.64 -5.30 9.53
C SER A 126 4.94 -4.67 10.01
N SER A 127 5.90 -4.48 9.09
CA SER A 127 7.16 -3.80 9.41
C SER A 127 6.96 -2.31 9.64
N VAL A 128 6.18 -1.65 8.78
CA VAL A 128 5.90 -0.21 8.89
C VAL A 128 5.11 0.10 10.16
N SER A 129 4.17 -0.77 10.53
CA SER A 129 3.29 -0.57 11.69
C SER A 129 4.04 -0.59 13.04
N LEU A 130 5.29 -1.02 13.07
CA LEU A 130 6.13 -0.91 14.27
C LEU A 130 6.42 0.54 14.64
N GLY A 131 6.37 1.44 13.68
CA GLY A 131 6.63 2.87 13.91
C GLY A 131 5.51 3.81 13.46
N ILE A 132 4.63 3.36 12.58
CA ILE A 132 3.55 4.18 12.01
C ILE A 132 2.25 3.37 12.05
N PRO A 133 1.20 3.84 12.73
CA PRO A 133 -0.09 3.15 12.71
C PRO A 133 -0.61 2.99 11.28
N VAL A 134 -1.04 1.77 10.94
CA VAL A 134 -1.63 1.46 9.63
C VAL A 134 -3.07 0.99 9.88
N ASN A 135 -4.03 1.78 9.44
CA ASN A 135 -5.46 1.50 9.59
C ASN A 135 -6.01 0.96 8.29
N VAL A 136 -6.59 -0.23 8.33
CA VAL A 136 -7.08 -0.94 7.15
C VAL A 136 -8.59 -1.07 7.19
N THR A 137 -9.24 -0.74 6.08
CA THR A 137 -10.67 -0.94 5.86
C THR A 137 -10.87 -1.80 4.62
N VAL A 138 -11.78 -2.75 4.66
CA VAL A 138 -12.17 -3.57 3.51
C VAL A 138 -13.65 -3.33 3.24
N ILE A 139 -13.97 -3.02 2.00
CA ILE A 139 -15.32 -2.68 1.53
C ILE A 139 -15.65 -3.57 0.33
N ASP A 140 -16.86 -4.11 0.27
CA ASP A 140 -17.29 -4.94 -0.84
C ASP A 140 -17.91 -4.14 -2.00
N SER A 141 -18.34 -4.84 -3.05
CA SER A 141 -18.92 -4.22 -4.24
C SER A 141 -20.28 -3.55 -3.98
N ASP A 142 -20.93 -3.86 -2.87
CA ASP A 142 -22.19 -3.22 -2.45
C ASP A 142 -21.95 -2.05 -1.50
N ASN A 143 -20.71 -1.61 -1.35
CA ASN A 143 -20.28 -0.57 -0.39
C ASN A 143 -20.51 -0.97 1.06
N THR A 144 -20.57 -2.25 1.36
CA THR A 144 -20.66 -2.75 2.72
C THR A 144 -19.27 -2.84 3.32
N LYS A 145 -19.09 -2.24 4.50
CA LYS A 145 -17.84 -2.33 5.23
C LYS A 145 -17.71 -3.72 5.86
N LEU A 146 -16.73 -4.48 5.40
CA LEU A 146 -16.47 -5.85 5.86
C LEU A 146 -15.47 -5.88 7.01
N TYR A 147 -14.56 -4.92 7.06
CA TYR A 147 -13.50 -4.85 8.07
C TYR A 147 -13.10 -3.39 8.31
N PRO A 148 -12.80 -2.97 9.55
CA PRO A 148 -13.03 -3.73 10.76
C PRO A 148 -14.52 -3.92 11.04
N THR A 149 -14.86 -5.00 11.72
CA THR A 149 -16.22 -5.20 12.22
C THR A 149 -16.37 -4.42 13.54
N ASN A 150 -17.48 -3.72 13.66
CA ASN A 150 -17.78 -2.97 14.89
C ASN A 150 -18.20 -3.90 16.03
#